data_661168b0f0fd036874097e238f762dff
#
_entry.id   661168b0f0fd036874097e238f762dff
#
_cell.length_a   1.000
_cell.length_b   1.000
_cell.length_c   1.000
_cell.angle_alpha   90.00
_cell.angle_beta   90.00
_cell.angle_gamma   90.00
#
_symmetry.space_group_name_H-M   'P 1'
#
loop_
_entity.id
_entity.type
_entity.pdbx_description
1 polymer ?
#
loop_
_entity_poly.entity_id
_entity_poly.type
_entity_poly.pdbx_seq_one_letter_code
_entity_poly.pdbx_strand_id
1 'polypeptide(L)'
;MSNLIAMTDHELVALYEEGNDEAFDVLLARNQEHLFAYIMRLTQDVDRANDVFQETFMKAIVCIRDHQYRTTGKFSAWLMRIAHNLVVDSVRSNKNISYLESDAQDETIYNSIKLSQECCEEEMLRMSDSQMLARMIETLPAVQQEIVHLRFYEGLSFKEIAQITNVSINTALGRMRYATLNMRKLIMEKSLELAV
;
A
#
# COMPACT_ATOMS: atom_id res chain seq x y z
N MET A 1 11.52 21.18 19.27
CA MET A 1 10.53 20.88 18.21
C MET A 1 10.87 21.47 16.84
N SER A 2 11.15 22.79 16.68
CA SER A 2 11.41 23.38 15.34
C SER A 2 12.58 22.77 14.57
N ASN A 3 13.59 22.23 15.24
CA ASN A 3 14.77 21.63 14.59
C ASN A 3 14.50 20.20 14.09
N LEU A 4 13.69 19.40 14.79
CA LEU A 4 13.37 18.02 14.42
C LEU A 4 12.51 17.95 13.14
N ILE A 5 11.63 18.94 12.92
CA ILE A 5 10.76 18.98 11.74
C ILE A 5 11.56 19.20 10.44
N ALA A 6 12.75 19.79 10.49
CA ALA A 6 13.58 20.01 9.31
C ALA A 6 14.53 18.81 8.99
N MET A 7 14.65 17.84 9.90
CA MET A 7 15.54 16.70 9.76
C MET A 7 14.97 15.63 8.82
N THR A 8 15.86 14.87 8.21
CA THR A 8 15.48 13.71 7.40
C THR A 8 15.02 12.55 8.29
N ASP A 9 14.25 11.61 7.73
CA ASP A 9 13.79 10.45 8.48
C ASP A 9 14.95 9.61 9.02
N HIS A 10 16.08 9.55 8.32
CA HIS A 10 17.28 8.85 8.79
C HIS A 10 17.90 9.51 10.03
N GLU A 11 17.96 10.83 10.05
CA GLU A 11 18.47 11.58 11.22
C GLU A 11 17.51 11.43 12.41
N LEU A 12 16.21 11.43 12.17
CA LEU A 12 15.22 11.20 13.22
C LEU A 12 15.32 9.78 13.81
N VAL A 13 15.52 8.77 12.97
CA VAL A 13 15.72 7.39 13.45
C VAL A 13 16.96 7.31 14.31
N ALA A 14 18.09 7.90 13.88
CA ALA A 14 19.32 7.90 14.67
C ALA A 14 19.14 8.58 16.04
N LEU A 15 18.44 9.72 16.08
CA LEU A 15 18.12 10.39 17.34
C LEU A 15 17.21 9.55 18.25
N TYR A 16 16.27 8.82 17.66
CA TYR A 16 15.40 7.92 18.43
C TYR A 16 16.18 6.73 18.99
N GLU A 17 17.14 6.18 18.24
CA GLU A 17 18.07 5.14 18.73
C GLU A 17 18.94 5.63 19.90
N GLU A 18 19.25 6.93 19.94
CA GLU A 18 19.97 7.58 21.04
C GLU A 18 19.07 7.92 22.25
N GLY A 19 17.75 7.65 22.16
CA GLY A 19 16.80 7.82 23.26
C GLY A 19 15.96 9.11 23.18
N ASN A 20 15.96 9.81 22.04
CA ASN A 20 15.10 10.98 21.85
C ASN A 20 13.70 10.57 21.35
N ASP A 21 12.73 10.42 22.26
CA ASP A 21 11.37 10.00 21.94
C ASP A 21 10.63 11.02 21.05
N GLU A 22 10.91 12.34 21.16
CA GLU A 22 10.31 13.38 20.31
C GLU A 22 10.63 13.16 18.80
N ALA A 23 11.78 12.55 18.50
CA ALA A 23 12.15 12.25 17.12
C ALA A 23 11.20 11.20 16.51
N PHE A 24 10.73 10.24 17.31
CA PHE A 24 9.75 9.25 16.87
C PHE A 24 8.36 9.87 16.64
N ASP A 25 7.96 10.83 17.48
CA ASP A 25 6.69 11.54 17.30
C ASP A 25 6.64 12.26 15.96
N VAL A 26 7.76 12.85 15.53
CA VAL A 26 7.88 13.48 14.20
C VAL A 26 7.80 12.44 13.07
N LEU A 27 8.48 11.29 13.22
CA LEU A 27 8.40 10.19 12.25
C LEU A 27 6.97 9.66 12.12
N LEU A 28 6.28 9.48 13.25
CA LEU A 28 4.88 9.05 13.31
C LEU A 28 3.99 10.06 12.58
N ALA A 29 4.08 11.33 12.94
CA ALA A 29 3.25 12.40 12.36
C ALA A 29 3.39 12.52 10.83
N ARG A 30 4.60 12.28 10.30
CA ARG A 30 4.85 12.33 8.85
C ARG A 30 4.28 11.14 8.08
N ASN A 31 4.27 9.97 8.70
CA ASN A 31 3.99 8.73 7.99
C ASN A 31 2.61 8.15 8.29
N GLN A 32 1.94 8.57 9.38
CA GLN A 32 0.69 7.96 9.86
C GLN A 32 -0.44 8.01 8.83
N GLU A 33 -0.64 9.13 8.15
CA GLU A 33 -1.75 9.32 7.22
C GLU A 33 -1.58 8.42 5.97
N HIS A 34 -0.40 8.44 5.36
CA HIS A 34 -0.07 7.61 4.19
C HIS A 34 -0.10 6.12 4.53
N LEU A 35 0.48 5.75 5.67
CA LEU A 35 0.49 4.36 6.11
C LEU A 35 -0.93 3.85 6.39
N PHE A 36 -1.75 4.64 7.09
CA PHE A 36 -3.13 4.26 7.39
C PHE A 36 -3.97 4.12 6.11
N ALA A 37 -3.84 5.05 5.16
CA ALA A 37 -4.51 4.98 3.87
C ALA A 37 -4.11 3.72 3.08
N TYR A 38 -2.81 3.35 3.11
CA TYR A 38 -2.32 2.12 2.49
C TYR A 38 -2.93 0.87 3.15
N ILE A 39 -2.91 0.79 4.49
CA ILE A 39 -3.48 -0.34 5.25
C ILE A 39 -5.00 -0.44 5.00
N MET A 40 -5.73 0.67 5.02
CA MET A 40 -7.17 0.70 4.72
C MET A 40 -7.48 0.13 3.33
N ARG A 41 -6.66 0.44 2.34
CA ARG A 41 -6.82 -0.11 0.98
C ARG A 41 -6.64 -1.64 0.96
N LEU A 42 -5.72 -2.16 1.75
CA LEU A 42 -5.46 -3.61 1.81
C LEU A 42 -6.51 -4.37 2.63
N THR A 43 -6.98 -3.79 3.73
CA THR A 43 -7.89 -4.48 4.67
C THR A 43 -9.36 -4.26 4.32
N GLN A 44 -9.71 -3.11 3.76
CA GLN A 44 -11.07 -2.63 3.50
C GLN A 44 -11.99 -2.69 4.74
N ASP A 45 -11.39 -2.64 5.92
CA ASP A 45 -12.05 -2.74 7.22
C ASP A 45 -11.32 -1.82 8.21
N VAL A 46 -12.06 -0.91 8.84
CA VAL A 46 -11.50 0.12 9.73
C VAL A 46 -10.89 -0.47 10.99
N ASP A 47 -11.54 -1.48 11.58
CA ASP A 47 -11.07 -2.08 12.84
C ASP A 47 -9.79 -2.85 12.59
N ARG A 48 -9.75 -3.66 11.53
CA ARG A 48 -8.54 -4.37 11.09
C ARG A 48 -7.41 -3.39 10.71
N ALA A 49 -7.75 -2.29 10.05
CA ALA A 49 -6.76 -1.28 9.68
C ALA A 49 -6.14 -0.64 10.92
N ASN A 50 -6.93 -0.34 11.94
CA ASN A 50 -6.42 0.19 13.20
C ASN A 50 -5.49 -0.80 13.92
N ASP A 51 -5.86 -2.08 13.96
CA ASP A 51 -5.04 -3.13 14.59
C ASP A 51 -3.69 -3.26 13.87
N VAL A 52 -3.71 -3.38 12.55
CA VAL A 52 -2.49 -3.47 11.73
C VAL A 52 -1.62 -2.21 11.86
N PHE A 53 -2.25 -1.04 11.89
CA PHE A 53 -1.54 0.23 12.07
C PHE A 53 -0.78 0.28 13.40
N GLN A 54 -1.46 -0.04 14.50
CA GLN A 54 -0.85 -0.07 15.83
C GLN A 54 0.29 -1.11 15.88
N GLU A 55 0.04 -2.34 15.40
CA GLU A 55 1.06 -3.39 15.37
C GLU A 55 2.27 -3.03 14.50
N THR A 56 2.04 -2.32 13.38
CA THR A 56 3.12 -1.84 12.52
C THR A 56 4.05 -0.91 13.27
N PHE A 57 3.53 0.09 13.98
CA PHE A 57 4.36 1.01 14.77
C PHE A 57 5.00 0.34 15.97
N MET A 58 4.32 -0.56 16.65
CA MET A 58 4.94 -1.35 17.73
C MET A 58 6.15 -2.15 17.23
N LYS A 59 6.02 -2.84 16.09
CA LYS A 59 7.13 -3.55 15.46
C LYS A 59 8.24 -2.60 15.00
N ALA A 60 7.89 -1.44 14.46
CA ALA A 60 8.86 -0.42 14.05
C ALA A 60 9.69 0.06 15.24
N ILE A 61 9.05 0.39 16.36
CA ILE A 61 9.72 0.80 17.61
C ILE A 61 10.73 -0.26 18.07
N VAL A 62 10.29 -1.52 18.15
CA VAL A 62 11.15 -2.63 18.58
C VAL A 62 12.35 -2.78 17.62
N CYS A 63 12.10 -2.83 16.31
CA CYS A 63 13.15 -2.97 15.32
C CYS A 63 14.19 -1.82 15.36
N ILE A 64 13.75 -0.58 15.59
CA ILE A 64 14.65 0.56 15.69
C ILE A 64 15.48 0.46 16.99
N ARG A 65 14.84 0.21 18.13
CA ARG A 65 15.53 0.08 19.44
C ARG A 65 16.54 -1.07 19.47
N ASP A 66 16.24 -2.16 18.76
CA ASP A 66 17.14 -3.32 18.62
C ASP A 66 18.21 -3.11 17.52
N HIS A 67 18.34 -1.91 16.97
CA HIS A 67 19.27 -1.57 15.88
C HIS A 67 19.14 -2.48 14.64
N GLN A 68 17.92 -3.01 14.40
CA GLN A 68 17.64 -3.88 13.25
C GLN A 68 17.18 -3.07 12.02
N TYR A 69 16.83 -1.80 12.19
CA TYR A 69 16.53 -0.93 11.07
C TYR A 69 17.79 -0.63 10.26
N ARG A 70 17.75 -0.96 8.96
CA ARG A 70 18.83 -0.63 8.03
C ARG A 70 18.37 0.48 7.11
N THR A 71 19.14 1.55 7.03
CA THR A 71 18.88 2.76 6.23
C THR A 71 19.04 2.52 4.72
N THR A 72 18.37 1.50 4.16
CA THR A 72 18.43 1.17 2.73
C THR A 72 17.13 1.52 2.02
N GLY A 73 16.84 2.81 1.85
CA GLY A 73 15.60 3.25 1.18
C GLY A 73 14.79 4.24 2.02
N LYS A 74 13.58 4.52 1.58
CA LYS A 74 12.67 5.42 2.31
C LYS A 74 12.14 4.74 3.57
N PHE A 75 12.06 5.49 4.68
CA PHE A 75 11.46 5.01 5.93
C PHE A 75 10.00 4.59 5.74
N SER A 76 9.23 5.36 4.97
CA SER A 76 7.84 5.02 4.61
C SER A 76 7.72 3.67 3.90
N ALA A 77 8.63 3.35 2.98
CA ALA A 77 8.63 2.06 2.27
C ALA A 77 8.91 0.88 3.23
N TRP A 78 9.78 1.09 4.21
CA TRP A 78 10.06 0.09 5.24
C TRP A 78 8.84 -0.14 6.16
N LEU A 79 8.15 0.93 6.59
CA LEU A 79 6.88 0.82 7.35
C LEU A 79 5.80 0.08 6.54
N MET A 80 5.62 0.44 5.28
CA MET A 80 4.66 -0.21 4.40
C MET A 80 4.95 -1.70 4.21
N ARG A 81 6.22 -2.11 4.17
CA ARG A 81 6.60 -3.52 4.12
C ARG A 81 6.19 -4.27 5.39
N ILE A 82 6.36 -3.66 6.57
CA ILE A 82 5.90 -4.26 7.83
C ILE A 82 4.38 -4.44 7.80
N ALA A 83 3.64 -3.39 7.44
CA ALA A 83 2.19 -3.42 7.35
C ALA A 83 1.67 -4.44 6.33
N HIS A 84 2.27 -4.49 5.13
CA HIS A 84 1.90 -5.47 4.10
C HIS A 84 2.06 -6.91 4.60
N ASN A 85 3.19 -7.23 5.24
CA ASN A 85 3.42 -8.56 5.78
C ASN A 85 2.39 -8.91 6.86
N LEU A 86 2.05 -7.97 7.76
CA LEU A 86 1.02 -8.18 8.76
C LEU A 86 -0.35 -8.49 8.15
N VAL A 87 -0.75 -7.76 7.12
CA VAL A 87 -2.02 -8.02 6.42
C VAL A 87 -2.00 -9.39 5.75
N VAL A 88 -0.92 -9.73 5.03
CA VAL A 88 -0.79 -11.03 4.36
C VAL A 88 -0.82 -12.18 5.38
N ASP A 89 -0.09 -12.07 6.50
CA ASP A 89 -0.06 -13.09 7.53
C ASP A 89 -1.43 -13.26 8.21
N SER A 90 -2.18 -12.17 8.45
CA SER A 90 -3.53 -12.24 9.00
C SER A 90 -4.51 -12.96 8.05
N VAL A 91 -4.39 -12.73 6.74
CA VAL A 91 -5.21 -13.41 5.72
C VAL A 91 -4.84 -14.90 5.63
N ARG A 92 -3.54 -15.23 5.71
CA ARG A 92 -3.08 -16.63 5.73
C ARG A 92 -3.57 -17.38 6.99
N SER A 93 -3.51 -16.75 8.16
CA SER A 93 -4.00 -17.34 9.41
C SER A 93 -5.50 -17.62 9.36
N ASN A 94 -6.29 -16.70 8.83
CA ASN A 94 -7.74 -16.90 8.67
C ASN A 94 -8.09 -17.98 7.63
N LYS A 95 -7.26 -18.19 6.59
CA LYS A 95 -7.45 -19.29 5.62
C LYS A 95 -7.05 -20.65 6.20
N ASN A 96 -6.05 -20.73 7.08
CA ASN A 96 -5.65 -21.97 7.74
C ASN A 96 -6.71 -22.53 8.71
N ILE A 97 -7.67 -21.71 9.12
CA ILE A 97 -8.85 -22.18 9.90
C ILE A 97 -9.88 -22.83 8.97
N SER A 98 -9.82 -22.64 7.68
CA SER A 98 -10.85 -23.08 6.71
C SER A 98 -10.40 -24.08 5.66
N TYR A 99 -9.23 -24.61 5.59
CA TYR A 99 -8.89 -25.76 4.70
C TYR A 99 -7.38 -26.07 4.77
N LEU A 100 -7.09 -27.30 5.17
CA LEU A 100 -5.94 -28.08 4.74
C LEU A 100 -6.12 -28.39 3.24
N GLU A 101 -5.09 -28.13 2.46
CA GLU A 101 -4.88 -28.40 1.03
C GLU A 101 -5.14 -27.22 0.07
N SER A 102 -4.09 -26.59 -0.35
CA SER A 102 -3.47 -26.67 -1.67
C SER A 102 -2.38 -25.64 -1.85
N ASP A 103 -1.20 -26.13 -2.19
CA ASP A 103 -0.14 -25.40 -2.88
C ASP A 103 -0.68 -24.89 -4.21
N ALA A 104 -0.96 -23.61 -4.34
CA ALA A 104 -1.00 -22.94 -5.64
C ALA A 104 -1.22 -21.42 -5.51
N GLN A 105 -0.20 -20.69 -5.88
CA GLN A 105 -0.25 -19.36 -6.50
C GLN A 105 -0.76 -18.18 -5.68
N ASP A 106 0.19 -17.29 -5.38
CA ASP A 106 0.02 -15.96 -4.75
C ASP A 106 -1.04 -15.04 -5.41
N GLU A 107 -1.57 -15.38 -6.57
CA GLU A 107 -2.59 -14.59 -7.26
C GLU A 107 -4.01 -14.76 -6.67
N THR A 108 -4.27 -15.87 -5.95
CA THR A 108 -5.62 -16.20 -5.45
C THR A 108 -5.98 -15.46 -4.17
N ILE A 109 -5.00 -14.98 -3.42
CA ILE A 109 -5.24 -14.32 -2.12
C ILE A 109 -5.88 -12.94 -2.32
N TYR A 110 -5.43 -12.20 -3.35
CA TYR A 110 -5.95 -10.86 -3.64
C TYR A 110 -7.25 -10.85 -4.46
N ASN A 111 -7.57 -11.95 -5.17
CA ASN A 111 -8.80 -12.04 -5.98
C ASN A 111 -10.06 -12.42 -5.16
N SER A 112 -9.90 -12.81 -3.89
CA SER A 112 -11.06 -13.17 -3.04
C SER A 112 -11.74 -11.97 -2.38
N ILE A 113 -11.17 -10.77 -2.50
CA ILE A 113 -11.80 -9.53 -2.05
C ILE A 113 -12.59 -8.95 -3.23
N LYS A 114 -13.78 -9.51 -3.48
CA LYS A 114 -14.72 -8.93 -4.43
C LYS A 114 -15.38 -7.71 -3.81
N LEU A 115 -15.09 -6.54 -4.36
CA LEU A 115 -15.89 -5.34 -4.20
C LEU A 115 -17.27 -5.58 -4.84
N SER A 116 -18.33 -5.42 -4.06
CA SER A 116 -19.66 -5.24 -4.60
C SER A 116 -19.73 -3.81 -5.16
N GLN A 117 -19.69 -3.69 -6.47
CA GLN A 117 -19.95 -2.42 -7.16
C GLN A 117 -21.45 -2.29 -7.40
N GLU A 118 -22.08 -1.34 -6.73
CA GLU A 118 -23.27 -0.68 -7.28
C GLU A 118 -22.78 0.61 -7.95
N CYS A 119 -22.87 0.63 -9.27
CA CYS A 119 -22.45 1.74 -10.10
C CYS A 119 -23.63 2.67 -10.36
N CYS A 120 -23.58 3.92 -9.91
CA CYS A 120 -24.47 4.99 -10.34
C CYS A 120 -23.90 5.64 -11.61
N GLU A 121 -24.47 5.29 -12.78
CA GLU A 121 -24.02 5.76 -14.09
C GLU A 121 -24.27 7.27 -14.35
N GLU A 122 -25.20 7.90 -13.66
CA GLU A 122 -25.57 9.31 -13.91
C GLU A 122 -24.61 10.36 -13.30
N GLU A 123 -23.75 9.97 -12.36
CA GLU A 123 -22.83 10.88 -11.68
C GLU A 123 -21.52 11.10 -12.45
N MET A 124 -21.25 10.26 -13.44
CA MET A 124 -19.99 10.21 -14.19
C MET A 124 -19.74 11.42 -15.11
N LEU A 125 -20.80 12.08 -15.57
CA LEU A 125 -20.72 13.21 -16.51
C LEU A 125 -20.23 14.54 -15.87
N ARG A 126 -20.07 14.58 -14.55
CA ARG A 126 -19.64 15.79 -13.81
C ARG A 126 -18.30 15.66 -13.08
N MET A 127 -17.58 14.57 -13.28
CA MET A 127 -16.33 14.31 -12.57
C MET A 127 -15.14 14.98 -13.26
N SER A 128 -14.23 15.54 -12.45
CA SER A 128 -12.91 15.97 -12.96
C SER A 128 -12.13 14.76 -13.46
N ASP A 129 -11.24 14.93 -14.43
CA ASP A 129 -10.40 13.87 -15.00
C ASP A 129 -9.67 13.03 -13.93
N SER A 130 -9.31 13.65 -12.81
CA SER A 130 -8.66 12.98 -11.68
C SER A 130 -9.59 12.00 -10.95
N GLN A 131 -10.86 12.33 -10.79
CA GLN A 131 -11.84 11.45 -10.16
C GLN A 131 -12.21 10.27 -11.08
N MET A 132 -12.30 10.53 -12.39
CA MET A 132 -12.51 9.47 -13.37
C MET A 132 -11.32 8.48 -13.39
N LEU A 133 -10.10 8.99 -13.34
CA LEU A 133 -8.90 8.16 -13.26
C LEU A 133 -8.87 7.32 -11.97
N ALA A 134 -9.21 7.90 -10.82
CA ALA A 134 -9.30 7.18 -9.55
C ALA A 134 -10.30 6.01 -9.61
N ARG A 135 -11.50 6.23 -10.14
CA ARG A 135 -12.49 5.15 -10.34
C ARG A 135 -12.01 4.07 -11.31
N MET A 136 -11.31 4.45 -12.38
CA MET A 136 -10.72 3.47 -13.29
C MET A 136 -9.67 2.60 -12.61
N ILE A 137 -8.86 3.18 -11.72
CA ILE A 137 -7.89 2.43 -10.92
C ILE A 137 -8.60 1.43 -10.02
N GLU A 138 -9.73 1.80 -9.42
CA GLU A 138 -10.54 0.91 -8.56
C GLU A 138 -11.12 -0.30 -9.30
N THR A 139 -11.28 -0.24 -10.62
CA THR A 139 -11.74 -1.39 -11.43
C THR A 139 -10.62 -2.37 -11.81
N LEU A 140 -9.36 -2.03 -11.57
CA LEU A 140 -8.23 -2.92 -11.82
C LEU A 140 -8.22 -4.09 -10.82
N PRO A 141 -7.60 -5.24 -11.16
CA PRO A 141 -7.28 -6.27 -10.18
C PRO A 141 -6.47 -5.72 -9.00
N ALA A 142 -6.71 -6.23 -7.78
CA ALA A 142 -6.12 -5.70 -6.54
C ALA A 142 -4.59 -5.55 -6.60
N VAL A 143 -3.87 -6.53 -7.15
CA VAL A 143 -2.40 -6.48 -7.32
C VAL A 143 -1.93 -5.38 -8.28
N GLN A 144 -2.79 -4.98 -9.24
CA GLN A 144 -2.50 -3.88 -10.16
C GLN A 144 -2.83 -2.53 -9.51
N GLN A 145 -3.92 -2.46 -8.74
CA GLN A 145 -4.24 -1.28 -7.93
C GLN A 145 -3.11 -0.96 -6.96
N GLU A 146 -2.61 -1.97 -6.24
CA GLU A 146 -1.55 -1.83 -5.26
C GLU A 146 -0.27 -1.26 -5.89
N ILE A 147 0.17 -1.82 -7.02
CA ILE A 147 1.40 -1.34 -7.66
C ILE A 147 1.27 0.08 -8.21
N VAL A 148 0.10 0.44 -8.73
CA VAL A 148 -0.21 1.81 -9.19
C VAL A 148 -0.16 2.77 -7.99
N HIS A 149 -0.77 2.40 -6.86
CA HIS A 149 -0.76 3.21 -5.65
C HIS A 149 0.66 3.44 -5.14
N LEU A 150 1.43 2.36 -4.91
CA LEU A 150 2.80 2.45 -4.41
C LEU A 150 3.71 3.26 -5.34
N ARG A 151 3.49 3.20 -6.64
CA ARG A 151 4.31 3.92 -7.62
C ARG A 151 3.96 5.40 -7.73
N PHE A 152 2.66 5.73 -7.86
CA PHE A 152 2.22 7.09 -8.21
C PHE A 152 1.83 7.92 -7.00
N TYR A 153 1.26 7.33 -5.95
CA TYR A 153 0.86 8.07 -4.75
C TYR A 153 2.00 8.11 -3.72
N GLU A 154 2.72 6.98 -3.54
CA GLU A 154 3.83 6.92 -2.59
C GLU A 154 5.20 7.24 -3.23
N GLY A 155 5.25 7.34 -4.54
CA GLY A 155 6.47 7.70 -5.28
C GLY A 155 7.62 6.69 -5.09
N LEU A 156 7.31 5.40 -4.88
CA LEU A 156 8.29 4.36 -4.62
C LEU A 156 8.93 3.85 -5.92
N SER A 157 10.19 3.44 -5.82
CA SER A 157 10.88 2.75 -6.90
C SER A 157 10.39 1.31 -7.06
N PHE A 158 10.54 0.71 -8.24
CA PHE A 158 10.17 -0.70 -8.45
C PHE A 158 10.95 -1.67 -7.56
N LYS A 159 12.16 -1.29 -7.11
CA LYS A 159 12.93 -2.07 -6.15
C LYS A 159 12.25 -2.07 -4.77
N GLU A 160 11.82 -0.91 -4.29
CA GLU A 160 11.09 -0.79 -3.01
C GLU A 160 9.74 -1.50 -3.08
N ILE A 161 8.99 -1.32 -4.17
CA ILE A 161 7.70 -2.01 -4.40
C ILE A 161 7.89 -3.52 -4.38
N ALA A 162 8.90 -4.05 -5.06
CA ALA A 162 9.21 -5.47 -5.08
C ALA A 162 9.53 -6.01 -3.68
N GLN A 163 10.23 -5.22 -2.86
CA GLN A 163 10.51 -5.56 -1.46
C GLN A 163 9.26 -5.53 -0.56
N ILE A 164 8.35 -4.57 -0.79
CA ILE A 164 7.09 -4.47 -0.03
C ILE A 164 6.20 -5.67 -0.35
N THR A 165 5.98 -5.93 -1.64
CA THR A 165 5.03 -6.94 -2.12
C THR A 165 5.63 -8.35 -2.20
N ASN A 166 6.88 -8.54 -1.74
CA ASN A 166 7.60 -9.83 -1.74
C ASN A 166 7.65 -10.52 -3.12
N VAL A 167 7.83 -9.74 -4.19
CA VAL A 167 7.96 -10.28 -5.55
C VAL A 167 9.28 -9.88 -6.20
N SER A 168 9.60 -10.44 -7.36
CA SER A 168 10.75 -9.99 -8.14
C SER A 168 10.50 -8.59 -8.74
N ILE A 169 11.58 -7.83 -9.01
CA ILE A 169 11.48 -6.53 -9.71
C ILE A 169 10.81 -6.71 -11.09
N ASN A 170 11.10 -7.81 -11.78
CA ASN A 170 10.49 -8.12 -13.07
C ASN A 170 8.99 -8.37 -12.96
N THR A 171 8.55 -9.04 -11.88
CA THR A 171 7.13 -9.23 -11.58
C THR A 171 6.45 -7.89 -11.30
N ALA A 172 7.06 -7.01 -10.51
CA ALA A 172 6.53 -5.68 -10.25
C ALA A 172 6.41 -4.85 -11.55
N LEU A 173 7.43 -4.87 -12.41
CA LEU A 173 7.38 -4.23 -13.73
C LEU A 173 6.28 -4.82 -14.62
N GLY A 174 6.12 -6.14 -14.61
CA GLY A 174 5.06 -6.83 -15.34
C GLY A 174 3.67 -6.40 -14.87
N ARG A 175 3.43 -6.39 -13.56
CA ARG A 175 2.16 -5.92 -12.96
C ARG A 175 1.84 -4.47 -13.38
N MET A 176 2.84 -3.57 -13.34
CA MET A 176 2.67 -2.18 -13.79
C MET A 176 2.34 -2.10 -15.29
N ARG A 177 3.01 -2.89 -16.13
CA ARG A 177 2.73 -2.95 -17.56
C ARG A 177 1.28 -3.38 -17.82
N TYR A 178 0.80 -4.43 -17.14
CA TYR A 178 -0.57 -4.89 -17.28
C TYR A 178 -1.59 -3.87 -16.73
N ALA A 179 -1.29 -3.22 -15.61
CA ALA A 179 -2.11 -2.13 -15.10
C ALA A 179 -2.28 -1.02 -16.16
N THR A 180 -1.18 -0.59 -16.78
CA THR A 180 -1.20 0.44 -17.83
C THR A 180 -1.99 -0.01 -19.07
N LEU A 181 -1.88 -1.28 -19.48
CA LEU A 181 -2.64 -1.82 -20.62
C LEU A 181 -4.15 -1.86 -20.30
N ASN A 182 -4.53 -2.33 -19.12
CA ASN A 182 -5.92 -2.36 -18.69
C ASN A 182 -6.51 -0.95 -18.58
N MET A 183 -5.77 0.02 -18.02
CA MET A 183 -6.20 1.42 -17.99
C MET A 183 -6.43 1.99 -19.38
N ARG A 184 -5.52 1.74 -20.33
CA ARG A 184 -5.69 2.18 -21.73
C ARG A 184 -6.94 1.58 -22.37
N LYS A 185 -7.21 0.30 -22.10
CA LYS A 185 -8.41 -0.38 -22.60
C LYS A 185 -9.68 0.29 -22.07
N LEU A 186 -9.75 0.55 -20.77
CA LEU A 186 -10.87 1.23 -20.12
C LEU A 186 -11.09 2.65 -20.69
N ILE A 187 -10.03 3.41 -20.94
CA ILE A 187 -10.11 4.74 -21.55
C ILE A 187 -10.67 4.65 -22.97
N MET A 188 -10.23 3.68 -23.78
CA MET A 188 -10.73 3.48 -25.14
C MET A 188 -12.21 3.08 -25.15
N GLU A 189 -12.62 2.17 -24.30
CA GLU A 189 -14.03 1.73 -24.17
C GLU A 189 -14.92 2.93 -23.81
N LYS A 190 -14.52 3.72 -22.81
CA LYS A 190 -15.28 4.93 -22.45
C LYS A 190 -15.29 6.02 -23.52
N SER A 191 -14.20 6.21 -24.24
CA SER A 191 -14.18 7.18 -25.34
C SER A 191 -15.11 6.79 -26.49
N LEU A 192 -15.32 5.51 -26.71
CA LEU A 192 -16.29 5.00 -27.71
C LEU A 192 -17.73 5.17 -27.24
N GLU A 193 -18.02 5.01 -25.94
CA GLU A 193 -19.34 5.24 -25.36
C GLU A 193 -19.76 6.72 -25.41
N LEU A 194 -18.82 7.65 -25.28
CA LEU A 194 -19.08 9.08 -25.35
C LEU A 194 -19.20 9.61 -26.78
N ALA A 195 -18.85 8.83 -27.80
CA ALA A 195 -18.88 9.19 -29.23
C ALA A 195 -20.16 8.72 -29.94
N VAL A 196 -21.05 8.02 -29.25
CA VAL A 196 -22.35 7.53 -29.72
C VAL A 196 -23.48 8.34 -29.11
#